data_702c751a8d79a80aa9a7de2e72262062
#
_entry.id   702c751a8d79a80aa9a7de2e72262062
#
_cell.length_a   1.000
_cell.length_b   1.000
_cell.length_c   1.000
_cell.angle_alpha   90.00
_cell.angle_beta   90.00
_cell.angle_gamma   90.00
#
_symmetry.space_group_name_H-M   'P 1'
#
loop_
_entity.id
_entity.type
_entity.pdbx_description
1 polymer ?
#
loop_
_entity_poly.entity_id
_entity_poly.type
_entity_poly.pdbx_seq_one_letter_code
_entity_poly.pdbx_strand_id
1 'polypeptide(L)'
;MGVRPATALAEAAGLTVERGIITDPATMQTSDPDIYAAGDCAVSVDMLDGSKKILALWPNAVAQGRAAGSQMAGGDLTVGGTYAVNAIDFYGLRICTCGLINAKGDGYTDRVAAAGDSYKRLVFRDGKLVGYVLVNASENAGIYT
;
A
#
# COMPACT_ATOMS: atom_id res chain seq x y z
N MET A 1 -16.31 5.10 -6.35
CA MET A 1 -16.32 5.62 -4.97
C MET A 1 -14.92 5.42 -4.41
N GLY A 2 -14.39 6.33 -3.61
CA GLY A 2 -13.03 6.26 -3.04
C GLY A 2 -12.94 7.19 -1.84
N VAL A 3 -11.76 7.23 -1.19
CA VAL A 3 -11.47 8.12 -0.07
C VAL A 3 -10.66 9.33 -0.55
N ARG A 4 -10.83 10.46 0.13
CA ARG A 4 -10.01 11.65 -0.04
C ARG A 4 -9.35 11.96 1.31
N PRO A 5 -8.03 12.18 1.36
CA PRO A 5 -7.36 12.59 2.59
C PRO A 5 -7.93 13.88 3.16
N ALA A 6 -8.10 13.93 4.47
CA ALA A 6 -8.46 15.16 5.18
C ALA A 6 -7.17 15.91 5.56
N THR A 7 -6.74 16.85 4.72
CA THR A 7 -5.44 17.54 4.87
C THR A 7 -5.53 18.94 5.45
N ALA A 8 -6.74 19.47 5.65
CA ALA A 8 -6.94 20.87 6.03
C ALA A 8 -6.20 21.28 7.32
N LEU A 9 -6.11 20.38 8.32
CA LEU A 9 -5.37 20.66 9.55
C LEU A 9 -3.86 20.77 9.28
N ALA A 10 -3.33 19.88 8.44
CA ALA A 10 -1.92 19.88 8.07
C ALA A 10 -1.55 21.13 7.24
N GLU A 11 -2.42 21.53 6.31
CA GLU A 11 -2.27 22.74 5.53
C GLU A 11 -2.28 24.00 6.42
N ALA A 12 -3.23 24.07 7.38
CA ALA A 12 -3.31 25.16 8.34
C ALA A 12 -2.08 25.23 9.28
N ALA A 13 -1.44 24.08 9.55
CA ALA A 13 -0.19 24.00 10.30
C ALA A 13 1.07 24.30 9.45
N GLY A 14 0.92 24.60 8.16
CA GLY A 14 2.02 24.91 7.26
C GLY A 14 2.84 23.70 6.81
N LEU A 15 2.32 22.47 6.98
CA LEU A 15 3.00 21.26 6.52
C LEU A 15 2.97 21.14 5.00
N THR A 16 3.94 20.43 4.44
CA THR A 16 3.95 20.12 3.00
C THR A 16 2.87 19.11 2.68
N VAL A 17 1.92 19.53 1.85
CA VAL A 17 0.78 18.72 1.40
C VAL A 17 0.72 18.73 -0.13
N GLU A 18 0.49 17.58 -0.73
CA GLU A 18 0.15 17.40 -2.14
C GLU A 18 -1.23 16.72 -2.25
N ARG A 19 -1.27 15.45 -2.65
CA ARG A 19 -2.49 14.62 -2.59
C ARG A 19 -2.81 14.16 -1.17
N GLY A 20 -1.82 14.17 -0.29
CA GLY A 20 -1.84 13.87 1.14
C GLY A 20 -0.66 14.54 1.81
N ILE A 21 -0.49 14.33 3.09
CA ILE A 21 0.61 14.88 3.89
C ILE A 21 1.92 14.20 3.46
N ILE A 22 2.89 14.98 3.04
CA ILE A 22 4.21 14.46 2.66
C ILE A 22 4.97 14.06 3.91
N THR A 23 5.50 12.83 3.90
CA THR A 23 6.29 12.29 5.00
C THR A 23 7.59 11.68 4.49
N ASP A 24 8.57 11.58 5.38
CA ASP A 24 9.68 10.66 5.18
C ASP A 24 9.14 9.21 5.13
N PRO A 25 9.45 8.43 4.11
CA PRO A 25 8.82 7.12 3.91
C PRO A 25 9.23 6.06 4.94
N ALA A 26 10.30 6.27 5.67
CA ALA A 26 10.78 5.34 6.69
C ALA A 26 10.27 5.71 8.09
N THR A 27 10.34 6.98 8.44
CA THR A 27 10.06 7.47 9.80
C THR A 27 8.65 8.01 9.97
N MET A 28 7.96 8.35 8.87
CA MET A 28 6.67 9.03 8.84
C MET A 28 6.69 10.47 9.38
N GLN A 29 7.88 11.07 9.54
CA GLN A 29 8.05 12.47 9.92
C GLN A 29 7.60 13.38 8.78
N THR A 30 6.94 14.48 9.10
CA THR A 30 6.48 15.47 8.12
C THR A 30 7.57 16.50 7.81
N SER A 31 7.20 17.60 7.14
CA SER A 31 8.09 18.74 6.94
C SER A 31 8.42 19.50 8.23
N ASP A 32 7.65 19.27 9.29
CA ASP A 32 7.95 19.75 10.65
C ASP A 32 8.55 18.59 11.46
N PRO A 33 9.73 18.76 12.10
CA PRO A 33 10.40 17.67 12.81
C PRO A 33 9.66 17.15 14.04
N ASP A 34 8.72 17.91 14.58
CA ASP A 34 7.96 17.53 15.76
C ASP A 34 6.60 16.90 15.40
N ILE A 35 6.27 16.82 14.10
CA ILE A 35 4.98 16.32 13.60
C ILE A 35 5.15 15.08 12.72
N TYR A 36 4.34 14.07 12.99
CA TYR A 36 4.28 12.83 12.23
C TYR A 36 2.90 12.64 11.63
N ALA A 37 2.83 11.98 10.48
CA ALA A 37 1.56 11.61 9.84
C ALA A 37 1.60 10.15 9.36
N ALA A 38 0.49 9.43 9.51
CA ALA A 38 0.38 8.02 9.16
C ALA A 38 -1.02 7.66 8.66
N GLY A 39 -1.14 6.59 7.90
CA GLY A 39 -2.40 6.06 7.41
C GLY A 39 -2.90 6.76 6.14
N ASP A 40 -4.21 6.82 5.98
CA ASP A 40 -4.89 7.23 4.74
C ASP A 40 -4.66 8.70 4.34
N CYS A 41 -4.13 9.51 5.24
CA CYS A 41 -3.79 10.91 4.96
C CYS A 41 -2.32 11.12 4.55
N ALA A 42 -1.44 10.14 4.78
CA ALA A 42 -0.01 10.24 4.52
C ALA A 42 0.37 9.71 3.13
N VAL A 43 1.31 10.38 2.47
CA VAL A 43 1.91 9.89 1.23
C VAL A 43 3.03 8.92 1.59
N SER A 44 3.00 7.74 0.98
CA SER A 44 4.05 6.73 1.08
C SER A 44 4.74 6.48 -0.26
N VAL A 45 5.81 5.71 -0.22
CA VAL A 45 6.49 5.21 -1.42
C VAL A 45 6.13 3.73 -1.58
N ASP A 46 5.54 3.37 -2.73
CA ASP A 46 5.31 1.97 -3.06
C ASP A 46 6.64 1.29 -3.35
N MET A 47 6.98 0.26 -2.58
CA MET A 47 8.26 -0.43 -2.69
C MET A 47 8.44 -1.21 -4.00
N LEU A 48 7.36 -1.47 -4.74
CA LEU A 48 7.39 -2.26 -5.97
C LEU A 48 7.75 -1.42 -7.21
N ASP A 49 7.38 -0.14 -7.23
CA ASP A 49 7.62 0.75 -8.38
C ASP A 49 8.28 2.10 -8.03
N GLY A 50 8.50 2.35 -6.73
CA GLY A 50 9.10 3.60 -6.25
C GLY A 50 8.17 4.81 -6.34
N SER A 51 6.91 4.64 -6.74
CA SER A 51 5.99 5.76 -6.90
C SER A 51 5.47 6.28 -5.58
N LYS A 52 5.36 7.61 -5.47
CA LYS A 52 4.70 8.25 -4.34
C LYS A 52 3.19 8.16 -4.50
N LYS A 53 2.51 7.58 -3.52
CA LYS A 53 1.04 7.44 -3.53
C LYS A 53 0.48 7.25 -2.12
N ILE A 54 -0.80 7.48 -1.99
CA ILE A 54 -1.55 7.11 -0.79
C ILE A 54 -1.99 5.66 -0.96
N LEU A 55 -1.58 4.81 -0.05
CA LEU A 55 -2.01 3.40 0.03
C LEU A 55 -2.95 3.26 1.21
N ALA A 56 -4.21 3.71 1.04
CA ALA A 56 -5.26 3.72 2.04
C ALA A 56 -5.73 2.29 2.37
N LEU A 57 -4.88 1.55 3.06
CA LEU A 57 -5.07 0.14 3.43
C LEU A 57 -4.65 -0.08 4.88
N TRP A 58 -5.45 -0.87 5.60
CA TRP A 58 -5.25 -1.14 7.02
C TRP A 58 -3.82 -1.61 7.39
N PRO A 59 -3.19 -2.56 6.69
CA PRO A 59 -1.84 -3.02 7.05
C PRO A 59 -0.81 -1.89 6.97
N ASN A 60 -0.90 -1.04 5.94
CA ASN A 60 0.00 0.10 5.77
C ASN A 60 -0.20 1.14 6.87
N ALA A 61 -1.46 1.46 7.20
CA ALA A 61 -1.77 2.41 8.27
C ALA A 61 -1.20 1.95 9.62
N VAL A 62 -1.30 0.64 9.93
CA VAL A 62 -0.73 0.05 11.15
C VAL A 62 0.80 0.12 11.16
N ALA A 63 1.46 -0.24 10.05
CA ALA A 63 2.91 -0.19 9.95
C ALA A 63 3.44 1.25 10.11
N GLN A 64 2.83 2.20 9.42
CA GLN A 64 3.15 3.62 9.48
C GLN A 64 2.91 4.19 10.89
N GLY A 65 1.77 3.89 11.51
CA GLY A 65 1.46 4.35 12.87
C GLY A 65 2.43 3.82 13.92
N ARG A 66 2.90 2.56 13.78
CA ARG A 66 3.91 1.97 14.65
C ARG A 66 5.27 2.67 14.48
N ALA A 67 5.70 2.93 13.24
CA ALA A 67 6.94 3.65 12.99
C ALA A 67 6.87 5.06 13.55
N ALA A 68 5.82 5.83 13.23
CA ALA A 68 5.61 7.18 13.76
C ALA A 68 5.63 7.19 15.29
N GLY A 69 4.87 6.32 15.95
CA GLY A 69 4.83 6.23 17.42
C GLY A 69 6.17 5.86 18.05
N SER A 70 6.93 4.97 17.41
CA SER A 70 8.29 4.62 17.85
C SER A 70 9.22 5.84 17.77
N GLN A 71 9.23 6.52 16.62
CA GLN A 71 10.06 7.73 16.41
C GLN A 71 9.71 8.84 17.42
N MET A 72 8.44 9.10 17.64
CA MET A 72 7.96 10.07 18.65
C MET A 72 8.41 9.73 20.06
N ALA A 73 8.58 8.44 20.37
CA ALA A 73 9.07 7.96 21.66
C ALA A 73 10.62 7.85 21.76
N GLY A 74 11.36 8.31 20.74
CA GLY A 74 12.82 8.20 20.68
C GLY A 74 13.35 6.81 20.31
N GLY A 75 12.49 5.94 19.76
CA GLY A 75 12.87 4.63 19.19
C GLY A 75 13.34 4.75 17.74
N ASP A 76 13.66 3.62 17.14
CA ASP A 76 14.28 3.51 15.81
C ASP A 76 13.47 2.67 14.81
N LEU A 77 12.23 2.28 15.14
CA LEU A 77 11.38 1.50 14.24
C LEU A 77 11.06 2.32 12.98
N THR A 78 11.26 1.72 11.84
CA THR A 78 10.93 2.32 10.53
C THR A 78 9.92 1.48 9.77
N VAL A 79 9.28 2.09 8.77
CA VAL A 79 8.45 1.37 7.81
C VAL A 79 9.36 0.59 6.87
N GLY A 80 9.25 -0.74 6.85
CA GLY A 80 10.05 -1.61 5.98
C GLY A 80 9.68 -1.56 4.49
N GLY A 81 8.70 -0.76 4.14
CA GLY A 81 8.14 -0.59 2.80
C GLY A 81 6.62 -0.69 2.81
N THR A 82 6.00 -0.05 1.85
CA THR A 82 4.54 -0.09 1.66
C THR A 82 4.21 -0.62 0.27
N TYR A 83 3.16 -1.40 0.15
CA TYR A 83 2.60 -1.86 -1.12
C TYR A 83 1.11 -2.15 -0.95
N ALA A 84 0.39 -2.22 -2.05
CA ALA A 84 -1.02 -2.52 -2.01
C ALA A 84 -1.22 -4.00 -1.66
N VAL A 85 -1.90 -4.30 -0.56
CA VAL A 85 -2.36 -5.64 -0.20
C VAL A 85 -3.76 -5.55 0.39
N ASN A 86 -4.69 -6.34 -0.14
CA ASN A 86 -6.07 -6.34 0.31
C ASN A 86 -6.65 -7.76 0.25
N ALA A 87 -7.45 -8.11 1.25
CA ALA A 87 -8.21 -9.35 1.29
C ALA A 87 -9.62 -9.03 1.80
N ILE A 88 -10.62 -9.36 1.02
CA ILE A 88 -12.03 -9.15 1.36
C ILE A 88 -12.85 -10.42 1.08
N ASP A 89 -13.88 -10.62 1.86
CA ASP A 89 -14.97 -11.52 1.54
C ASP A 89 -16.20 -10.67 1.20
N PHE A 90 -16.69 -10.81 0.01
CA PHE A 90 -17.85 -10.09 -0.49
C PHE A 90 -18.96 -11.09 -0.80
N TYR A 91 -19.84 -11.34 0.17
CA TYR A 91 -20.94 -12.30 0.08
C TYR A 91 -20.47 -13.70 -0.34
N GLY A 92 -19.40 -14.21 0.25
CA GLY A 92 -18.83 -15.51 -0.05
C GLY A 92 -17.84 -15.51 -1.23
N LEU A 93 -17.69 -14.40 -1.94
CA LEU A 93 -16.66 -14.21 -2.95
C LEU A 93 -15.36 -13.72 -2.27
N ARG A 94 -14.42 -14.62 -2.07
CA ARG A 94 -13.13 -14.29 -1.46
C ARG A 94 -12.17 -13.71 -2.49
N ILE A 95 -11.76 -12.47 -2.28
CA ILE A 95 -10.88 -11.73 -3.18
C ILE A 95 -9.60 -11.36 -2.42
N CYS A 96 -8.44 -11.76 -2.95
CA CYS A 96 -7.14 -11.31 -2.47
C CYS A 96 -6.39 -10.63 -3.61
N THR A 97 -5.85 -9.44 -3.33
CA THR A 97 -5.03 -8.70 -4.29
C THR A 97 -3.75 -8.22 -3.63
N CYS A 98 -2.67 -8.18 -4.37
CA CYS A 98 -1.40 -7.67 -3.88
C CYS A 98 -0.62 -7.03 -5.02
N GLY A 99 0.09 -5.96 -4.72
CA GLY A 99 1.07 -5.33 -5.58
C GLY A 99 0.52 -4.64 -6.82
N LEU A 100 1.27 -4.72 -7.91
CA LEU A 100 1.01 -3.98 -9.15
C LEU A 100 0.03 -4.72 -10.06
N ILE A 101 -1.24 -4.78 -9.67
CA ILE A 101 -2.28 -5.56 -10.38
C ILE A 101 -2.71 -4.97 -11.73
N ASN A 102 -2.45 -3.69 -11.98
CA ASN A 102 -2.85 -2.99 -13.22
C ASN A 102 -1.65 -2.57 -14.08
N ALA A 103 -0.46 -3.02 -13.74
CA ALA A 103 0.76 -2.67 -14.49
C ALA A 103 0.70 -3.23 -15.92
N LYS A 104 1.15 -2.41 -16.88
CA LYS A 104 1.20 -2.72 -18.31
C LYS A 104 2.42 -2.06 -18.94
N GLY A 105 2.84 -2.58 -20.07
CA GLY A 105 3.98 -2.07 -20.84
C GLY A 105 5.12 -3.06 -20.92
N ASP A 106 6.27 -2.59 -21.38
CA ASP A 106 7.45 -3.43 -21.60
C ASP A 106 7.95 -4.05 -20.30
N GLY A 107 8.36 -5.31 -20.34
CA GLY A 107 8.81 -6.09 -19.20
C GLY A 107 7.71 -6.70 -18.36
N TYR A 108 6.43 -6.33 -18.54
CA TYR A 108 5.32 -6.93 -17.81
C TYR A 108 4.69 -8.09 -18.58
N THR A 109 4.40 -9.17 -17.85
CA THR A 109 3.68 -10.35 -18.37
C THR A 109 2.67 -10.85 -17.35
N ASP A 110 1.56 -11.39 -17.84
CA ASP A 110 0.49 -11.94 -17.03
C ASP A 110 0.38 -13.45 -17.21
N ARG A 111 0.07 -14.17 -16.13
CA ARG A 111 -0.42 -15.53 -16.18
C ARG A 111 -1.82 -15.58 -15.59
N VAL A 112 -2.77 -16.06 -16.36
CA VAL A 112 -4.19 -16.12 -15.97
C VAL A 112 -4.66 -17.56 -16.00
N ALA A 113 -5.36 -17.98 -14.96
CA ALA A 113 -6.11 -19.23 -14.89
C ALA A 113 -7.52 -18.92 -14.36
N ALA A 114 -8.53 -19.50 -14.98
CA ALA A 114 -9.91 -19.37 -14.56
C ALA A 114 -10.63 -20.71 -14.71
N ALA A 115 -11.40 -21.11 -13.69
CA ALA A 115 -12.20 -22.34 -13.70
C ALA A 115 -13.41 -22.16 -12.77
N GLY A 116 -14.61 -22.30 -13.31
CA GLY A 116 -15.86 -22.05 -12.56
C GLY A 116 -15.90 -20.62 -12.01
N ASP A 117 -16.03 -20.49 -10.70
CA ASP A 117 -16.02 -19.22 -9.96
C ASP A 117 -14.62 -18.82 -9.43
N SER A 118 -13.60 -19.59 -9.77
CA SER A 118 -12.20 -19.33 -9.38
C SER A 118 -11.46 -18.57 -10.47
N TYR A 119 -10.72 -17.54 -10.07
CA TYR A 119 -9.85 -16.75 -10.95
C TYR A 119 -8.51 -16.47 -10.28
N LYS A 120 -7.44 -16.66 -11.03
CA LYS A 120 -6.07 -16.33 -10.64
C LYS A 120 -5.40 -15.53 -11.76
N ARG A 121 -4.87 -14.38 -11.43
CA ARG A 121 -3.97 -13.62 -12.29
C ARG A 121 -2.70 -13.30 -11.52
N LEU A 122 -1.57 -13.64 -12.09
CA LEU A 122 -0.24 -13.31 -11.58
C LEU A 122 0.42 -12.35 -12.56
N VAL A 123 0.92 -11.23 -12.04
CA VAL A 123 1.60 -10.17 -12.82
C VAL A 123 3.09 -10.25 -12.54
N PHE A 124 3.88 -10.34 -13.58
CA PHE A 124 5.34 -10.40 -13.48
C PHE A 124 5.95 -9.18 -14.16
N ARG A 125 7.09 -8.73 -13.62
CA ARG A 125 8.00 -7.77 -14.25
C ARG A 125 9.39 -8.39 -14.29
N ASP A 126 9.96 -8.52 -15.49
CA ASP A 126 11.28 -9.13 -15.72
C ASP A 126 11.43 -10.51 -15.04
N GLY A 127 10.38 -11.33 -15.14
CA GLY A 127 10.30 -12.67 -14.56
C GLY A 127 10.04 -12.74 -13.06
N LYS A 128 9.97 -11.61 -12.34
CA LYS A 128 9.65 -11.55 -10.91
C LYS A 128 8.18 -11.24 -10.69
N LEU A 129 7.54 -11.94 -9.75
CA LEU A 129 6.16 -11.67 -9.36
C LEU A 129 6.09 -10.28 -8.69
N VAL A 130 5.25 -9.40 -9.22
CA VAL A 130 5.04 -8.04 -8.71
C VAL A 130 3.59 -7.72 -8.36
N GLY A 131 2.67 -8.63 -8.65
CA GLY A 131 1.27 -8.46 -8.27
C GLY A 131 0.44 -9.70 -8.56
N TYR A 132 -0.70 -9.80 -7.87
CA TYR A 132 -1.67 -10.86 -8.13
C TYR A 132 -3.11 -10.44 -7.83
N VAL A 133 -4.03 -11.10 -8.47
CA VAL A 133 -5.48 -11.09 -8.19
C VAL A 133 -5.93 -12.53 -8.05
N LEU A 134 -6.48 -12.87 -6.91
CA LEU A 134 -7.05 -14.19 -6.62
C LEU A 134 -8.52 -14.00 -6.24
N VAL A 135 -9.40 -14.74 -6.90
CA VAL A 135 -10.83 -14.79 -6.58
C VAL A 135 -11.18 -16.27 -6.36
N ASN A 136 -11.69 -16.62 -5.19
CA ASN A 136 -11.95 -18.00 -4.76
C ASN A 136 -10.77 -18.96 -5.00
N ALA A 137 -9.53 -18.44 -4.98
CA ALA A 137 -8.27 -19.17 -5.20
C ALA A 137 -7.21 -18.70 -4.18
N SER A 138 -7.63 -18.46 -2.94
CA SER A 138 -6.80 -17.81 -1.91
C SER A 138 -5.90 -18.77 -1.12
N GLU A 139 -5.93 -20.08 -1.39
CA GLU A 139 -5.23 -21.12 -0.61
C GLU A 139 -3.72 -20.88 -0.50
N ASN A 140 -3.12 -20.25 -1.52
CA ASN A 140 -1.70 -19.96 -1.58
C ASN A 140 -1.39 -18.44 -1.50
N ALA A 141 -2.33 -17.62 -1.10
CA ALA A 141 -2.15 -16.16 -1.09
C ALA A 141 -0.89 -15.74 -0.29
N GLY A 142 -0.67 -16.35 0.88
CA GLY A 142 0.50 -16.07 1.71
C GLY A 142 1.86 -16.50 1.12
N ILE A 143 1.86 -17.35 0.07
CA ILE A 143 3.10 -17.72 -0.64
C ILE A 143 3.45 -16.65 -1.68
N TYR A 144 2.45 -15.99 -2.24
CA TYR A 144 2.62 -14.96 -3.26
C TYR A 144 2.88 -13.56 -2.66
N THR A 145 2.58 -13.36 -1.39
CA THR A 145 2.84 -12.11 -0.66
C THR A 145 4.22 -12.12 -0.04
#